data_8a7d0e46ed3ec98fbfb5dfcc1efbab09
#
_entry.id   8a7d0e46ed3ec98fbfb5dfcc1efbab09
#
_cell.length_a   1.000
_cell.length_b   1.000
_cell.length_c   1.000
_cell.angle_alpha   90.00
_cell.angle_beta   90.00
_cell.angle_gamma   90.00
#
_symmetry.space_group_name_H-M   'P 1'
#
loop_
_entity.id
_entity.type
_entity.pdbx_description
1 polymer ?
#
loop_
_entity_poly.entity_id
_entity_poly.type
_entity_poly.pdbx_seq_one_letter_code
_entity_poly.pdbx_strand_id
1 'polypeptide(L)'
;MHIARIETRSLDETAEANDLGQSAAELVFLSFTDSDLAAFASAYARWPEPRPSLRLANLAALKHPYSVDLYLEKVCAGARFVLVRLLGGMDYWRYGVEELAALAKAKGIALALVPGDRFDDARLAEASTLDAQARARLWRYFEEGGPENMAACLAFVAGREAPEAKGVAAFGVYEERRAPPLTPPRKDGEGNEQAAVLPSPFLRGGVGGGAAPRALIVFYRSIYLADDLAPIDALAEALHKRGFATTSAYVTSLKDPAAQTPLSDLLAREHFDIILNATAFSARRDDGKGGVLDEADAPVLQIVFAAASAEAWAVSTRGLSPSDLAMNVALPEVDGRILTRAISFKQAQTRDENLQFSRVVHAPMRDRVDYVADLALNWVQLRRAPRAERKLACVLSDYPAKGGRVGYAVGLDTPASAAAISSALKEAGYDLGEIYAAALIAHLSQGAEEAVISLADYRARFAALPEAFCATVVAAWGAPEADPALRYGGFAFRFLRSGKLVFAVQPDRGHLDTRKSEYHDLTAAPRHAYVAFYIWLREIERIDALIHLGAHGTLEWLAG
;
A
#
# COMPACT_ATOMS: atom_id res chain seq x y z
N MET A 1 11.84 -21.67 12.76
CA MET A 1 11.05 -20.64 12.07
C MET A 1 9.77 -21.34 11.60
N HIS A 2 8.69 -21.27 12.39
CA HIS A 2 7.42 -21.81 11.98
C HIS A 2 6.80 -20.81 11.03
N ILE A 3 6.92 -21.07 9.73
CA ILE A 3 6.10 -20.43 8.71
C ILE A 3 4.67 -20.68 9.13
N ALA A 4 3.92 -19.63 9.43
CA ALA A 4 2.50 -19.73 9.69
C ALA A 4 1.91 -20.60 8.58
N ARG A 5 1.28 -21.69 8.97
CA ARG A 5 0.56 -22.59 8.06
C ARG A 5 -0.42 -21.68 7.33
N ILE A 6 -0.09 -21.31 6.10
CA ILE A 6 -1.08 -20.78 5.19
C ILE A 6 -2.14 -21.88 5.19
N GLU A 7 -3.31 -21.61 5.74
CA GLU A 7 -4.47 -22.42 5.40
C GLU A 7 -4.61 -22.27 3.89
N THR A 8 -3.94 -23.16 3.17
CA THR A 8 -4.41 -23.54 1.87
C THR A 8 -5.82 -24.02 2.16
N ARG A 9 -6.83 -23.15 1.91
CA ARG A 9 -8.17 -23.62 1.66
C ARG A 9 -7.96 -24.76 0.70
N SER A 10 -8.35 -25.95 1.12
CA SER A 10 -8.23 -27.12 0.25
C SER A 10 -8.91 -26.76 -1.06
N LEU A 11 -8.37 -27.21 -2.18
CA LEU A 11 -8.97 -27.06 -3.51
C LEU A 11 -10.41 -27.66 -3.55
N ASP A 12 -10.81 -28.34 -2.49
CA ASP A 12 -12.12 -28.96 -2.25
C ASP A 12 -13.10 -28.12 -1.41
N GLU A 13 -12.77 -26.90 -0.97
CA GLU A 13 -13.79 -26.01 -0.46
C GLU A 13 -14.64 -25.58 -1.64
N THR A 14 -15.76 -26.29 -1.79
CA THR A 14 -16.94 -26.09 -2.62
C THR A 14 -17.00 -24.69 -3.23
N ALA A 15 -16.38 -24.52 -4.40
CA ALA A 15 -16.68 -23.39 -5.25
C ALA A 15 -18.16 -23.52 -5.59
N GLU A 16 -18.99 -22.56 -5.21
CA GLU A 16 -20.38 -22.55 -5.62
C GLU A 16 -20.44 -22.48 -7.14
N ALA A 17 -21.36 -23.24 -7.73
CA ALA A 17 -21.58 -23.20 -9.16
C ALA A 17 -22.04 -21.79 -9.57
N ASN A 18 -21.33 -21.16 -10.49
CA ASN A 18 -21.56 -19.78 -10.92
C ASN A 18 -21.81 -19.70 -12.43
N ASP A 19 -22.87 -19.00 -12.83
CA ASP A 19 -23.11 -18.58 -14.21
C ASP A 19 -22.65 -17.12 -14.36
N LEU A 20 -21.64 -16.87 -15.18
CA LEU A 20 -21.13 -15.52 -15.43
C LEU A 20 -22.10 -14.62 -16.19
N GLY A 21 -23.25 -15.16 -16.67
CA GLY A 21 -24.26 -14.40 -17.38
C GLY A 21 -23.74 -13.79 -18.69
N GLN A 22 -22.79 -14.45 -19.34
CA GLN A 22 -22.22 -14.01 -20.61
C GLN A 22 -22.88 -14.74 -21.78
N SER A 23 -23.04 -14.04 -22.89
CA SER A 23 -23.52 -14.59 -24.16
C SER A 23 -22.36 -15.02 -25.06
N ALA A 24 -22.63 -15.82 -26.08
CA ALA A 24 -21.65 -16.25 -27.08
C ALA A 24 -20.91 -15.06 -27.73
N ALA A 25 -19.65 -15.28 -28.09
CA ALA A 25 -18.83 -14.30 -28.79
C ALA A 25 -17.88 -14.97 -29.78
N GLU A 26 -17.37 -14.21 -30.75
CA GLU A 26 -16.41 -14.70 -31.74
C GLU A 26 -15.06 -15.02 -31.12
N LEU A 27 -14.64 -14.24 -30.11
CA LEU A 27 -13.38 -14.37 -29.42
C LEU A 27 -13.64 -14.56 -27.93
N VAL A 28 -12.89 -15.46 -27.28
CA VAL A 28 -12.93 -15.67 -25.83
C VAL A 28 -11.51 -15.67 -25.30
N PHE A 29 -11.25 -14.90 -24.24
CA PHE A 29 -9.98 -14.90 -23.53
C PHE A 29 -10.19 -15.21 -22.05
N LEU A 30 -9.51 -16.23 -21.56
CA LEU A 30 -9.57 -16.72 -20.19
C LEU A 30 -8.19 -16.64 -19.54
N SER A 31 -8.12 -16.11 -18.33
CA SER A 31 -6.87 -16.08 -17.54
C SER A 31 -7.18 -16.14 -16.04
N PHE A 32 -6.25 -16.61 -15.23
CA PHE A 32 -6.29 -16.47 -13.78
C PHE A 32 -5.89 -15.07 -13.30
N THR A 33 -5.30 -14.26 -14.18
CA THR A 33 -4.65 -13.00 -13.82
C THR A 33 -5.52 -11.83 -14.24
N ASP A 34 -6.00 -11.03 -13.26
CA ASP A 34 -6.80 -9.83 -13.52
C ASP A 34 -6.06 -8.81 -14.39
N SER A 35 -4.73 -8.70 -14.24
CA SER A 35 -3.92 -7.80 -15.04
C SER A 35 -3.90 -8.16 -16.53
N ASP A 36 -3.90 -9.46 -16.88
CA ASP A 36 -4.00 -9.91 -18.28
C ASP A 36 -5.36 -9.51 -18.88
N LEU A 37 -6.43 -9.79 -18.13
CA LEU A 37 -7.80 -9.47 -18.54
C LEU A 37 -7.99 -7.97 -18.69
N ALA A 38 -7.45 -7.17 -17.76
CA ALA A 38 -7.50 -5.71 -17.81
C ALA A 38 -6.71 -5.16 -19.01
N ALA A 39 -5.50 -5.67 -19.26
CA ALA A 39 -4.67 -5.26 -20.39
C ALA A 39 -5.34 -5.60 -21.73
N PHE A 40 -5.95 -6.79 -21.83
CA PHE A 40 -6.68 -7.22 -23.01
C PHE A 40 -7.95 -6.38 -23.24
N ALA A 41 -8.71 -6.08 -22.18
CA ALA A 41 -9.87 -5.17 -22.23
C ALA A 41 -9.46 -3.76 -22.67
N SER A 42 -8.33 -3.24 -22.18
CA SER A 42 -7.79 -1.94 -22.58
C SER A 42 -7.37 -1.92 -24.05
N ALA A 43 -6.79 -3.01 -24.57
CA ALA A 43 -6.47 -3.14 -25.98
C ALA A 43 -7.74 -3.17 -26.84
N TYR A 44 -8.77 -3.91 -26.41
CA TYR A 44 -10.05 -3.99 -27.11
C TYR A 44 -10.78 -2.65 -27.13
N ALA A 45 -10.77 -1.89 -26.05
CA ALA A 45 -11.37 -0.55 -26.00
C ALA A 45 -10.78 0.43 -27.03
N ARG A 46 -9.49 0.26 -27.37
CA ARG A 46 -8.79 1.04 -28.39
C ARG A 46 -8.93 0.49 -29.81
N TRP A 47 -9.57 -0.66 -29.97
CA TRP A 47 -9.72 -1.30 -31.28
C TRP A 47 -10.71 -0.53 -32.16
N PRO A 48 -10.38 -0.25 -33.44
CA PRO A 48 -11.27 0.46 -34.34
C PRO A 48 -12.50 -0.38 -34.72
N GLU A 49 -13.63 0.29 -34.96
CA GLU A 49 -14.82 -0.37 -35.47
C GLU A 49 -14.67 -0.75 -36.97
N PRO A 50 -15.28 -1.84 -37.46
CA PRO A 50 -15.99 -2.83 -36.67
C PRO A 50 -15.05 -3.78 -35.92
N ARG A 51 -15.38 -4.07 -34.66
CA ARG A 51 -14.62 -4.98 -33.82
C ARG A 51 -15.36 -6.31 -33.64
N PRO A 52 -14.62 -7.44 -33.55
CA PRO A 52 -15.23 -8.73 -33.24
C PRO A 52 -15.80 -8.74 -31.83
N SER A 53 -16.86 -9.49 -31.59
CA SER A 53 -17.35 -9.70 -30.23
C SER A 53 -16.32 -10.47 -29.38
N LEU A 54 -16.09 -10.02 -28.13
CA LEU A 54 -15.10 -10.59 -27.23
C LEU A 54 -15.73 -10.87 -25.85
N ARG A 55 -15.37 -11.99 -25.23
CA ARG A 55 -15.64 -12.27 -23.81
C ARG A 55 -14.36 -12.49 -23.06
N LEU A 56 -14.34 -11.97 -21.85
CA LEU A 56 -13.24 -12.11 -20.89
C LEU A 56 -13.76 -12.79 -19.63
N ALA A 57 -13.05 -13.76 -19.10
CA ALA A 57 -13.41 -14.33 -17.80
C ALA A 57 -12.16 -14.72 -16.99
N ASN A 58 -12.24 -14.48 -15.68
CA ASN A 58 -11.25 -14.99 -14.74
C ASN A 58 -11.55 -16.46 -14.43
N LEU A 59 -10.58 -17.32 -14.68
CA LEU A 59 -10.67 -18.78 -14.47
C LEU A 59 -10.95 -19.15 -13.00
N ALA A 60 -10.66 -18.27 -12.04
CA ALA A 60 -11.02 -18.49 -10.66
C ALA A 60 -12.54 -18.59 -10.44
N ALA A 61 -13.35 -17.98 -11.32
CA ALA A 61 -14.81 -18.08 -11.30
C ALA A 61 -15.33 -19.35 -12.01
N LEU A 62 -14.47 -20.07 -12.72
CA LEU A 62 -14.78 -21.28 -13.49
C LEU A 62 -14.08 -22.53 -12.89
N LYS A 63 -13.96 -22.62 -11.56
CA LYS A 63 -13.35 -23.77 -10.88
C LYS A 63 -14.32 -24.95 -10.72
N HIS A 64 -15.60 -24.66 -10.50
CA HIS A 64 -16.60 -25.69 -10.36
C HIS A 64 -16.91 -26.35 -11.71
N PRO A 65 -16.94 -27.69 -11.85
CA PRO A 65 -17.18 -28.37 -13.13
C PRO A 65 -18.46 -27.88 -13.84
N TYR A 66 -19.55 -27.74 -13.12
CA TYR A 66 -20.81 -27.23 -13.68
C TYR A 66 -20.67 -25.80 -14.24
N SER A 67 -19.89 -24.94 -13.61
CA SER A 67 -19.62 -23.59 -14.13
C SER A 67 -18.82 -23.65 -15.44
N VAL A 68 -17.88 -24.59 -15.54
CA VAL A 68 -17.12 -24.86 -16.79
C VAL A 68 -18.07 -25.29 -17.89
N ASP A 69 -18.86 -26.36 -17.65
CA ASP A 69 -19.78 -26.91 -18.64
C ASP A 69 -20.73 -25.85 -19.17
N LEU A 70 -21.34 -25.09 -18.26
CA LEU A 70 -22.26 -24.01 -18.59
C LEU A 70 -21.60 -22.90 -19.42
N TYR A 71 -20.36 -22.53 -19.07
CA TYR A 71 -19.60 -21.51 -19.79
C TYR A 71 -19.19 -21.98 -21.19
N LEU A 72 -18.74 -23.23 -21.28
CA LEU A 72 -18.37 -23.83 -22.56
C LEU A 72 -19.58 -23.92 -23.50
N GLU A 73 -20.74 -24.34 -23.01
CA GLU A 73 -21.97 -24.43 -23.79
C GLU A 73 -22.48 -23.07 -24.23
N LYS A 74 -22.58 -22.10 -23.31
CA LYS A 74 -23.20 -20.80 -23.57
C LYS A 74 -22.28 -19.82 -24.29
N VAL A 75 -20.98 -19.85 -24.01
CA VAL A 75 -20.04 -18.81 -24.45
C VAL A 75 -19.06 -19.34 -25.50
N CYS A 76 -18.38 -20.46 -25.21
CA CYS A 76 -17.31 -20.93 -26.06
C CYS A 76 -17.78 -21.71 -27.29
N ALA A 77 -18.93 -22.38 -27.24
CA ALA A 77 -19.41 -23.25 -28.33
C ALA A 77 -19.64 -22.53 -29.67
N GLY A 78 -19.85 -21.20 -29.64
CA GLY A 78 -19.99 -20.35 -30.82
C GLY A 78 -18.75 -19.56 -31.19
N ALA A 79 -17.65 -19.72 -30.44
CA ALA A 79 -16.44 -18.97 -30.68
C ALA A 79 -15.65 -19.52 -31.88
N ARG A 80 -14.99 -18.63 -32.63
CA ARG A 80 -14.03 -19.02 -33.65
C ARG A 80 -12.61 -19.15 -33.08
N PHE A 81 -12.31 -18.44 -31.98
CA PHE A 81 -11.02 -18.49 -31.30
C PHE A 81 -11.20 -18.42 -29.77
N VAL A 82 -10.55 -19.33 -29.07
CA VAL A 82 -10.45 -19.32 -27.60
C VAL A 82 -8.98 -19.28 -27.22
N LEU A 83 -8.59 -18.28 -26.46
CA LEU A 83 -7.28 -18.12 -25.87
C LEU A 83 -7.37 -18.33 -24.37
N VAL A 84 -6.53 -19.20 -23.83
CA VAL A 84 -6.46 -19.46 -22.38
C VAL A 84 -5.03 -19.29 -21.91
N ARG A 85 -4.83 -18.47 -20.89
CA ARG A 85 -3.53 -18.33 -20.23
C ARG A 85 -3.57 -18.96 -18.84
N LEU A 86 -2.78 -20.01 -18.63
CA LEU A 86 -2.81 -20.86 -17.45
C LEU A 86 -1.58 -20.64 -16.56
N LEU A 87 -1.78 -20.02 -15.41
CA LEU A 87 -0.76 -19.94 -14.36
C LEU A 87 -0.70 -21.30 -13.64
N GLY A 88 0.51 -21.86 -13.47
CA GLY A 88 0.72 -23.15 -12.80
C GLY A 88 0.44 -24.39 -13.68
N GLY A 89 0.28 -24.22 -14.99
CA GLY A 89 0.12 -25.31 -15.96
C GLY A 89 -1.25 -25.98 -15.94
N MET A 90 -1.35 -27.13 -16.62
CA MET A 90 -2.61 -27.85 -16.85
C MET A 90 -3.33 -28.26 -15.55
N ASP A 91 -2.58 -28.64 -14.51
CA ASP A 91 -3.17 -29.17 -13.28
C ASP A 91 -4.01 -28.15 -12.50
N TYR A 92 -3.79 -26.86 -12.71
CA TYR A 92 -4.57 -25.80 -12.06
C TYR A 92 -6.01 -25.67 -12.58
N TRP A 93 -6.28 -26.15 -13.79
CA TRP A 93 -7.61 -26.11 -14.40
C TRP A 93 -7.85 -27.31 -15.33
N ARG A 94 -7.42 -28.49 -14.91
CA ARG A 94 -7.39 -29.74 -15.73
C ARG A 94 -8.73 -30.02 -16.38
N TYR A 95 -9.81 -30.08 -15.62
CA TYR A 95 -11.15 -30.37 -16.13
C TYR A 95 -11.55 -29.40 -17.25
N GLY A 96 -11.36 -28.11 -17.03
CA GLY A 96 -11.69 -27.09 -18.04
C GLY A 96 -10.84 -27.19 -19.29
N VAL A 97 -9.55 -27.57 -19.18
CA VAL A 97 -8.67 -27.82 -20.36
C VAL A 97 -9.17 -29.00 -21.15
N GLU A 98 -9.47 -30.12 -20.49
CA GLU A 98 -9.91 -31.37 -21.16
C GLU A 98 -11.24 -31.17 -21.90
N GLU A 99 -12.24 -30.55 -21.24
CA GLU A 99 -13.55 -30.29 -21.85
C GLU A 99 -13.47 -29.24 -22.98
N LEU A 100 -12.68 -28.18 -22.79
CA LEU A 100 -12.49 -27.14 -23.81
C LEU A 100 -11.76 -27.70 -25.05
N ALA A 101 -10.74 -28.55 -24.86
CA ALA A 101 -10.04 -29.20 -25.97
C ALA A 101 -10.97 -30.14 -26.75
N ALA A 102 -11.81 -30.92 -26.06
CA ALA A 102 -12.83 -31.77 -26.69
C ALA A 102 -13.84 -30.94 -27.51
N LEU A 103 -14.35 -29.84 -26.92
CA LEU A 103 -15.26 -28.91 -27.59
C LEU A 103 -14.61 -28.28 -28.83
N ALA A 104 -13.36 -27.81 -28.69
CA ALA A 104 -12.63 -27.15 -29.77
C ALA A 104 -12.44 -28.11 -30.98
N LYS A 105 -12.08 -29.35 -30.70
CA LYS A 105 -11.95 -30.39 -31.72
C LYS A 105 -13.29 -30.70 -32.39
N ALA A 106 -14.37 -30.82 -31.62
CA ALA A 106 -15.70 -31.14 -32.13
C ALA A 106 -16.32 -30.01 -32.98
N LYS A 107 -16.04 -28.76 -32.66
CA LYS A 107 -16.61 -27.56 -33.30
C LYS A 107 -15.67 -26.87 -34.29
N GLY A 108 -14.42 -27.29 -34.41
CA GLY A 108 -13.42 -26.65 -35.26
C GLY A 108 -12.98 -25.26 -34.75
N ILE A 109 -12.98 -25.06 -33.42
CA ILE A 109 -12.57 -23.81 -32.77
C ILE A 109 -11.02 -23.77 -32.74
N ALA A 110 -10.45 -22.60 -33.09
CA ALA A 110 -9.02 -22.37 -32.86
C ALA A 110 -8.78 -22.16 -31.34
N LEU A 111 -8.11 -23.15 -30.72
CA LEU A 111 -7.81 -23.14 -29.29
C LEU A 111 -6.31 -22.94 -29.06
N ALA A 112 -5.94 -21.88 -28.35
CA ALA A 112 -4.59 -21.64 -27.87
C ALA A 112 -4.53 -21.73 -26.34
N LEU A 113 -3.76 -22.70 -25.84
CA LEU A 113 -3.43 -22.81 -24.42
C LEU A 113 -1.98 -22.36 -24.23
N VAL A 114 -1.75 -21.26 -23.53
CA VAL A 114 -0.42 -20.69 -23.32
C VAL A 114 -0.08 -20.64 -21.82
N PRO A 115 1.21 -20.80 -21.45
CA PRO A 115 1.63 -20.70 -20.06
C PRO A 115 1.36 -19.30 -19.47
N GLY A 116 1.00 -19.27 -18.18
CA GLY A 116 0.90 -18.04 -17.39
C GLY A 116 2.22 -17.61 -16.75
N ASP A 117 3.20 -18.49 -16.74
CA ASP A 117 4.55 -18.29 -16.20
C ASP A 117 5.61 -18.61 -17.27
N ARG A 118 6.88 -18.68 -16.86
CA ARG A 118 8.02 -18.93 -17.78
C ARG A 118 8.23 -20.42 -18.10
N PHE A 119 7.41 -21.32 -17.55
CA PHE A 119 7.55 -22.74 -17.76
C PHE A 119 6.51 -23.24 -18.76
N ASP A 120 6.97 -23.82 -19.86
CA ASP A 120 6.07 -24.45 -20.83
C ASP A 120 5.66 -25.83 -20.33
N ASP A 121 4.36 -26.08 -20.26
CA ASP A 121 3.78 -27.39 -19.99
C ASP A 121 3.41 -28.03 -21.34
N ALA A 122 4.13 -29.07 -21.73
CA ALA A 122 3.93 -29.77 -22.99
C ALA A 122 2.47 -30.24 -23.18
N ARG A 123 1.77 -30.56 -22.10
CA ARG A 123 0.35 -30.96 -22.11
C ARG A 123 -0.57 -29.86 -22.65
N LEU A 124 -0.21 -28.58 -22.42
CA LEU A 124 -0.95 -27.43 -22.98
C LEU A 124 -0.76 -27.36 -24.50
N ALA A 125 0.43 -27.69 -24.99
CA ALA A 125 0.68 -27.74 -26.43
C ALA A 125 -0.13 -28.86 -27.10
N GLU A 126 -0.18 -30.06 -26.49
CA GLU A 126 -0.94 -31.22 -27.01
C GLU A 126 -2.45 -30.96 -27.01
N ALA A 127 -2.97 -30.22 -26.04
CA ALA A 127 -4.39 -29.86 -25.93
C ALA A 127 -4.79 -28.67 -26.81
N SER A 128 -3.83 -27.87 -27.32
CA SER A 128 -4.07 -26.76 -28.24
C SER A 128 -4.38 -27.28 -29.66
N THR A 129 -5.20 -26.51 -30.41
CA THR A 129 -5.44 -26.81 -31.84
C THR A 129 -4.53 -25.99 -32.76
N LEU A 130 -3.78 -25.03 -32.24
CA LEU A 130 -2.81 -24.24 -32.99
C LEU A 130 -1.47 -24.98 -33.12
N ASP A 131 -0.75 -24.65 -34.21
CA ASP A 131 0.62 -25.10 -34.35
C ASP A 131 1.56 -24.44 -33.31
N ALA A 132 2.75 -25.02 -33.16
CA ALA A 132 3.73 -24.59 -32.16
C ALA A 132 4.20 -23.14 -32.39
N GLN A 133 4.29 -22.68 -33.64
CA GLN A 133 4.75 -21.35 -33.99
C GLN A 133 3.70 -20.29 -33.57
N ALA A 134 2.44 -20.52 -33.91
CA ALA A 134 1.34 -19.63 -33.54
C ALA A 134 1.17 -19.56 -32.00
N ARG A 135 1.28 -20.70 -31.30
CA ARG A 135 1.21 -20.76 -29.83
C ARG A 135 2.37 -19.99 -29.18
N ALA A 136 3.59 -20.22 -29.66
CA ALA A 136 4.78 -19.52 -29.14
C ALA A 136 4.68 -18.01 -29.36
N ARG A 137 4.14 -17.57 -30.50
CA ARG A 137 3.93 -16.15 -30.79
C ARG A 137 2.92 -15.52 -29.83
N LEU A 138 1.80 -16.21 -29.56
CA LEU A 138 0.81 -15.77 -28.58
C LEU A 138 1.40 -15.65 -27.18
N TRP A 139 2.14 -16.68 -26.74
CA TRP A 139 2.81 -16.67 -25.44
C TRP A 139 3.78 -15.49 -25.34
N ARG A 140 4.56 -15.21 -26.36
CA ARG A 140 5.51 -14.10 -26.37
C ARG A 140 4.86 -12.73 -26.24
N TYR A 141 3.66 -12.50 -26.79
CA TYR A 141 2.93 -11.26 -26.55
C TYR A 141 2.64 -11.02 -25.04
N PHE A 142 2.37 -12.07 -24.28
CA PHE A 142 2.14 -11.95 -22.84
C PHE A 142 3.44 -11.86 -22.04
N GLU A 143 4.51 -12.54 -22.45
CA GLU A 143 5.81 -12.43 -21.77
C GLU A 143 6.36 -11.02 -21.87
N GLU A 144 6.29 -10.44 -23.05
CA GLU A 144 6.72 -9.07 -23.27
C GLU A 144 5.71 -8.06 -22.70
N GLY A 145 4.42 -8.34 -22.81
CA GLY A 145 3.33 -7.54 -22.27
C GLY A 145 3.24 -6.13 -22.86
N GLY A 146 2.41 -5.30 -22.24
CA GLY A 146 2.24 -3.91 -22.63
C GLY A 146 1.16 -3.66 -23.68
N PRO A 147 0.72 -2.40 -23.81
CA PRO A 147 -0.42 -2.05 -24.65
C PRO A 147 -0.30 -2.43 -26.12
N GLU A 148 0.92 -2.28 -26.68
CA GLU A 148 1.20 -2.60 -28.09
C GLU A 148 1.15 -4.11 -28.35
N ASN A 149 1.77 -4.92 -27.45
CA ASN A 149 1.75 -6.36 -27.56
C ASN A 149 0.36 -6.94 -27.34
N MET A 150 -0.45 -6.37 -26.44
CA MET A 150 -1.83 -6.79 -26.25
C MET A 150 -2.71 -6.45 -27.47
N ALA A 151 -2.48 -5.29 -28.09
CA ALA A 151 -3.14 -4.94 -29.35
C ALA A 151 -2.73 -5.89 -30.49
N ALA A 152 -1.46 -6.26 -30.59
CA ALA A 152 -0.96 -7.24 -31.56
C ALA A 152 -1.51 -8.64 -31.29
N CYS A 153 -1.57 -9.08 -30.04
CA CYS A 153 -2.21 -10.34 -29.64
C CYS A 153 -3.70 -10.37 -30.07
N LEU A 154 -4.42 -9.31 -29.79
CA LEU A 154 -5.83 -9.18 -30.17
C LEU A 154 -5.98 -9.21 -31.70
N ALA A 155 -5.09 -8.53 -32.47
CA ALA A 155 -5.09 -8.57 -33.92
C ALA A 155 -4.87 -10.01 -34.43
N PHE A 156 -3.91 -10.71 -33.85
CA PHE A 156 -3.60 -12.10 -34.21
C PHE A 156 -4.81 -13.04 -33.99
N VAL A 157 -5.42 -13.01 -32.80
CA VAL A 157 -6.59 -13.85 -32.51
C VAL A 157 -7.83 -13.43 -33.33
N ALA A 158 -7.89 -12.17 -33.75
CA ALA A 158 -8.91 -11.68 -34.68
C ALA A 158 -8.65 -12.08 -36.13
N GLY A 159 -7.57 -12.81 -36.44
CA GLY A 159 -7.21 -13.20 -37.79
C GLY A 159 -6.77 -12.05 -38.68
N ARG A 160 -6.26 -10.96 -38.08
CA ARG A 160 -5.69 -9.80 -38.81
C ARG A 160 -4.16 -9.87 -38.78
N GLU A 161 -3.53 -9.12 -39.67
CA GLU A 161 -2.08 -8.94 -39.62
C GLU A 161 -1.67 -8.35 -38.26
N ALA A 162 -0.71 -8.98 -37.64
CA ALA A 162 -0.20 -8.59 -36.33
C ALA A 162 1.32 -8.48 -36.36
N PRO A 163 1.91 -7.42 -35.83
CA PRO A 163 3.37 -7.33 -35.71
C PRO A 163 3.90 -8.39 -34.73
N GLU A 164 5.17 -8.70 -34.84
CA GLU A 164 5.87 -9.52 -33.83
C GLU A 164 5.92 -8.81 -32.47
N ALA A 165 6.01 -9.60 -31.41
CA ALA A 165 6.10 -9.05 -30.06
C ALA A 165 7.34 -8.16 -29.89
N LYS A 166 7.14 -6.97 -29.37
CA LYS A 166 8.24 -6.05 -29.02
C LYS A 166 8.66 -6.29 -27.59
N GLY A 167 9.98 -6.44 -27.38
CA GLY A 167 10.53 -6.52 -26.04
C GLY A 167 10.27 -5.21 -25.26
N VAL A 168 9.75 -5.35 -24.05
CA VAL A 168 9.70 -4.25 -23.07
C VAL A 168 10.86 -4.44 -22.11
N ALA A 169 11.67 -3.40 -21.88
CA ALA A 169 12.85 -3.50 -21.03
C ALA A 169 12.49 -3.95 -19.61
N ALA A 170 13.44 -4.62 -18.94
CA ALA A 170 13.29 -5.05 -17.54
C ALA A 170 13.20 -3.86 -16.57
N PHE A 171 13.74 -2.71 -16.97
CA PHE A 171 13.69 -1.42 -16.29
C PHE A 171 13.29 -0.33 -17.27
N GLY A 172 12.54 0.67 -16.78
CA GLY A 172 12.28 1.89 -17.54
C GLY A 172 11.71 2.98 -16.65
N VAL A 173 11.84 4.22 -17.12
CA VAL A 173 11.21 5.38 -16.49
C VAL A 173 9.84 5.58 -17.11
N TYR A 174 8.86 5.77 -16.27
CA TYR A 174 7.48 6.03 -16.65
C TYR A 174 7.19 7.53 -16.56
N GLU A 175 6.68 8.10 -17.63
CA GLU A 175 6.17 9.47 -17.65
C GLU A 175 4.73 9.46 -17.10
N GLU A 176 4.53 10.08 -15.96
CA GLU A 176 3.25 10.10 -15.24
C GLU A 176 2.18 10.82 -16.08
N ARG A 177 0.98 10.26 -16.07
CA ARG A 177 -0.18 10.88 -16.72
C ARG A 177 -0.69 11.99 -15.81
N ARG A 178 -0.66 13.23 -16.27
CA ARG A 178 -1.36 14.30 -15.56
C ARG A 178 -2.86 13.99 -15.59
N ALA A 179 -3.47 13.84 -14.41
CA ALA A 179 -4.91 13.70 -14.33
C ALA A 179 -5.57 14.89 -15.06
N PRO A 180 -6.57 14.66 -15.95
CA PRO A 180 -7.34 15.76 -16.48
C PRO A 180 -7.94 16.53 -15.31
N PRO A 181 -8.05 17.89 -15.38
CA PRO A 181 -8.65 18.67 -14.32
C PRO A 181 -10.04 18.08 -14.02
N LEU A 182 -10.30 17.76 -12.75
CA LEU A 182 -11.57 17.19 -12.32
C LEU A 182 -12.68 18.12 -12.77
N THR A 183 -13.54 17.65 -13.67
CA THR A 183 -14.79 18.33 -13.99
C THR A 183 -15.56 18.45 -12.68
N PRO A 184 -16.04 19.65 -12.28
CA PRO A 184 -16.78 19.78 -11.04
C PRO A 184 -18.00 18.86 -11.08
N PRO A 185 -18.37 18.21 -9.96
CA PRO A 185 -19.50 17.30 -9.91
C PRO A 185 -20.77 18.03 -10.37
N ARG A 186 -21.54 17.39 -11.25
CA ARG A 186 -22.88 17.84 -11.59
C ARG A 186 -23.70 17.94 -10.31
N LYS A 187 -24.39 19.06 -10.15
CA LYS A 187 -25.36 19.30 -9.09
C LYS A 187 -26.60 18.42 -9.33
N ASP A 188 -26.53 17.17 -8.92
CA ASP A 188 -27.72 16.36 -8.67
C ASP A 188 -27.42 15.61 -7.36
N GLY A 189 -28.24 15.97 -6.36
CA GLY A 189 -27.99 15.60 -4.97
C GLY A 189 -28.10 14.11 -4.72
N GLU A 190 -27.07 13.60 -4.11
CA GLU A 190 -27.13 12.67 -2.98
C GLU A 190 -25.69 12.52 -2.45
N GLY A 191 -25.56 12.69 -1.15
CA GLY A 191 -24.30 12.99 -0.48
C GLY A 191 -23.23 11.93 -0.61
N ASN A 192 -22.11 12.37 -1.09
CA ASN A 192 -20.81 11.89 -0.65
C ASN A 192 -20.02 13.14 -0.26
N GLU A 193 -20.10 13.51 1.02
CA GLU A 193 -19.32 14.61 1.57
C GLU A 193 -17.85 14.27 1.37
N GLN A 194 -17.25 14.97 0.43
CA GLN A 194 -15.80 15.06 0.33
C GLN A 194 -15.32 15.60 1.68
N ALA A 195 -14.74 14.72 2.50
CA ALA A 195 -13.95 15.16 3.62
C ALA A 195 -12.96 16.20 3.07
N ALA A 196 -13.13 17.44 3.46
CA ALA A 196 -12.20 18.51 3.11
C ALA A 196 -10.83 18.03 3.56
N VAL A 197 -9.93 17.79 2.61
CA VAL A 197 -8.53 17.51 2.89
C VAL A 197 -8.01 18.79 3.55
N LEU A 198 -8.00 18.80 4.88
CA LEU A 198 -7.38 19.87 5.63
C LEU A 198 -5.91 19.90 5.18
N PRO A 199 -5.38 21.08 4.81
CA PRO A 199 -3.96 21.21 4.53
C PRO A 199 -3.23 20.64 5.73
N SER A 200 -2.32 19.69 5.48
CA SER A 200 -1.54 19.08 6.55
C SER A 200 -0.92 20.17 7.40
N PRO A 201 -1.16 20.22 8.72
CA PRO A 201 -0.56 21.23 9.58
C PRO A 201 0.96 21.15 9.63
N PHE A 202 1.56 20.18 8.94
CA PHE A 202 2.99 19.96 8.83
C PHE A 202 3.69 20.73 7.71
N LEU A 203 2.99 21.48 6.88
CA LEU A 203 3.65 22.36 5.93
C LEU A 203 4.31 23.50 6.73
N ARG A 204 5.51 23.27 7.26
CA ARG A 204 6.44 24.35 7.56
C ARG A 204 6.59 25.12 6.25
N GLY A 205 6.26 26.41 6.32
CA GLY A 205 6.30 27.29 5.15
C GLY A 205 7.53 27.07 4.32
N GLY A 206 7.33 27.02 3.02
CA GLY A 206 8.23 26.76 1.91
C GLY A 206 9.61 26.22 2.25
N VAL A 207 9.97 25.14 1.59
CA VAL A 207 11.33 24.58 1.60
C VAL A 207 12.32 25.73 1.55
N GLY A 208 12.98 26.03 2.66
CA GLY A 208 13.92 27.17 2.73
C GLY A 208 14.92 27.03 1.60
N GLY A 209 15.03 28.04 0.72
CA GLY A 209 15.98 28.34 -0.34
C GLY A 209 16.79 27.24 -1.04
N GLY A 210 16.49 25.95 -0.84
CA GLY A 210 17.18 24.81 -1.44
C GLY A 210 16.43 24.25 -2.66
N ALA A 211 17.12 23.43 -3.45
CA ALA A 211 16.52 22.73 -4.60
C ALA A 211 15.30 21.89 -4.16
N ALA A 212 14.30 21.79 -5.04
CA ALA A 212 13.12 20.94 -4.82
C ALA A 212 13.54 19.52 -4.40
N PRO A 213 12.89 18.92 -3.39
CA PRO A 213 13.20 17.55 -3.00
C PRO A 213 12.87 16.58 -4.14
N ARG A 214 13.68 15.53 -4.25
CA ARG A 214 13.55 14.53 -5.32
C ARG A 214 13.10 13.20 -4.74
N ALA A 215 12.03 12.63 -5.30
CA ALA A 215 11.50 11.34 -4.92
C ALA A 215 11.58 10.34 -6.08
N LEU A 216 12.02 9.12 -5.78
CA LEU A 216 11.96 8.00 -6.73
C LEU A 216 10.79 7.09 -6.32
N ILE A 217 9.87 6.82 -7.25
CA ILE A 217 8.81 5.81 -7.07
C ILE A 217 9.24 4.57 -7.85
N VAL A 218 9.37 3.43 -7.17
CA VAL A 218 9.74 2.15 -7.79
C VAL A 218 8.57 1.19 -7.71
N PHE A 219 8.19 0.59 -8.83
CA PHE A 219 7.06 -0.33 -8.92
C PHE A 219 7.31 -1.47 -9.92
N TYR A 220 6.46 -2.49 -9.88
CA TYR A 220 6.64 -3.62 -10.80
C TYR A 220 6.30 -3.28 -12.24
N ARG A 221 7.12 -3.79 -13.18
CA ARG A 221 6.86 -3.76 -14.63
C ARG A 221 5.47 -4.31 -14.98
N SER A 222 4.98 -5.32 -14.26
CA SER A 222 3.64 -5.88 -14.48
C SER A 222 2.51 -4.86 -14.32
N ILE A 223 2.65 -3.89 -13.43
CA ILE A 223 1.70 -2.77 -13.23
C ILE A 223 1.70 -1.86 -14.47
N TYR A 224 2.90 -1.55 -14.99
CA TYR A 224 3.07 -0.79 -16.24
C TYR A 224 2.45 -1.53 -17.44
N LEU A 225 2.71 -2.83 -17.58
CA LEU A 225 2.21 -3.64 -18.67
C LEU A 225 0.70 -3.84 -18.63
N ALA A 226 0.09 -3.87 -17.43
CA ALA A 226 -1.34 -3.98 -17.23
C ALA A 226 -2.10 -2.66 -17.42
N ASP A 227 -1.39 -1.54 -17.58
CA ASP A 227 -1.99 -0.19 -17.61
C ASP A 227 -2.74 0.15 -16.30
N ASP A 228 -2.30 -0.43 -15.16
CA ASP A 228 -2.91 -0.27 -13.83
C ASP A 228 -2.16 0.80 -13.02
N LEU A 229 -1.97 1.97 -13.61
CA LEU A 229 -1.05 3.02 -13.16
C LEU A 229 -1.69 4.08 -12.26
N ALA A 230 -3.01 4.03 -12.04
CA ALA A 230 -3.72 5.02 -11.24
C ALA A 230 -3.12 5.28 -9.83
N PRO A 231 -2.63 4.26 -9.07
CA PRO A 231 -1.98 4.51 -7.78
C PRO A 231 -0.64 5.24 -7.90
N ILE A 232 0.12 4.98 -8.97
CA ILE A 232 1.41 5.66 -9.24
C ILE A 232 1.16 7.11 -9.58
N ASP A 233 0.23 7.38 -10.51
CA ASP A 233 -0.13 8.74 -10.91
C ASP A 233 -0.66 9.56 -9.72
N ALA A 234 -1.53 8.96 -8.89
CA ALA A 234 -2.07 9.60 -7.70
C ALA A 234 -0.97 9.94 -6.67
N LEU A 235 -0.01 9.03 -6.46
CA LEU A 235 1.11 9.26 -5.55
C LEU A 235 2.05 10.35 -6.06
N ALA A 236 2.39 10.33 -7.35
CA ALA A 236 3.21 11.35 -7.99
C ALA A 236 2.53 12.74 -7.91
N GLU A 237 1.22 12.81 -8.21
CA GLU A 237 0.44 14.05 -8.06
C GLU A 237 0.48 14.59 -6.63
N ALA A 238 0.33 13.72 -5.62
CA ALA A 238 0.36 14.11 -4.21
C ALA A 238 1.74 14.60 -3.77
N LEU A 239 2.81 14.00 -4.29
CA LEU A 239 4.19 14.45 -4.06
C LEU A 239 4.47 15.79 -4.76
N HIS A 240 4.03 15.97 -6.00
CA HIS A 240 4.14 17.25 -6.73
C HIS A 240 3.45 18.40 -5.98
N LYS A 241 2.26 18.17 -5.42
CA LYS A 241 1.54 19.17 -4.58
C LYS A 241 2.35 19.59 -3.35
N ARG A 242 3.30 18.75 -2.90
CA ARG A 242 4.21 19.01 -1.78
C ARG A 242 5.58 19.52 -2.21
N GLY A 243 5.73 19.83 -3.48
CA GLY A 243 6.94 20.43 -4.04
C GLY A 243 8.04 19.45 -4.44
N PHE A 244 7.76 18.16 -4.49
CA PHE A 244 8.74 17.18 -5.00
C PHE A 244 8.87 17.23 -6.52
N ALA A 245 10.08 16.99 -6.99
CA ALA A 245 10.33 16.48 -8.33
C ALA A 245 10.33 14.93 -8.24
N THR A 246 9.47 14.27 -9.03
CA THR A 246 9.33 12.82 -9.01
C THR A 246 9.97 12.17 -10.23
N THR A 247 10.47 10.96 -10.03
CA THR A 247 10.85 10.03 -11.10
C THR A 247 10.15 8.70 -10.78
N SER A 248 9.34 8.20 -11.70
CA SER A 248 8.66 6.91 -11.54
C SER A 248 9.33 5.86 -12.41
N ALA A 249 9.84 4.79 -11.80
CA ALA A 249 10.58 3.73 -12.49
C ALA A 249 9.95 2.36 -12.27
N TYR A 250 9.78 1.58 -13.34
CA TYR A 250 9.35 0.21 -13.23
C TYR A 250 10.52 -0.76 -13.34
N VAL A 251 10.39 -1.89 -12.65
CA VAL A 251 11.36 -3.00 -12.64
C VAL A 251 10.63 -4.34 -12.77
N THR A 252 11.26 -5.32 -13.44
CA THR A 252 10.78 -6.71 -13.41
C THR A 252 10.86 -7.26 -11.98
N SER A 253 11.99 -7.03 -11.33
CA SER A 253 12.27 -7.36 -9.94
C SER A 253 13.53 -6.60 -9.50
N LEU A 254 13.59 -6.24 -8.22
CA LEU A 254 14.81 -5.68 -7.63
C LEU A 254 15.96 -6.69 -7.51
N LYS A 255 15.70 -8.00 -7.78
CA LYS A 255 16.71 -9.07 -7.88
C LYS A 255 17.10 -9.44 -9.32
N ASP A 256 16.42 -8.89 -10.31
CA ASP A 256 16.73 -9.15 -11.72
C ASP A 256 17.96 -8.33 -12.16
N PRO A 257 19.07 -8.95 -12.54
CA PRO A 257 20.27 -8.23 -12.98
C PRO A 257 19.98 -7.27 -14.15
N ALA A 258 19.05 -7.63 -15.04
CA ALA A 258 18.66 -6.78 -16.18
C ALA A 258 17.91 -5.51 -15.76
N ALA A 259 17.32 -5.49 -14.57
CA ALA A 259 16.71 -4.30 -13.97
C ALA A 259 17.64 -3.59 -12.99
N GLN A 260 18.50 -4.33 -12.26
CA GLN A 260 19.41 -3.77 -11.28
C GLN A 260 20.42 -2.80 -11.89
N THR A 261 21.09 -3.20 -12.97
CA THR A 261 22.13 -2.38 -13.60
C THR A 261 21.61 -0.99 -14.02
N PRO A 262 20.54 -0.87 -14.82
CA PRO A 262 20.04 0.45 -15.20
C PRO A 262 19.42 1.23 -14.03
N LEU A 263 18.90 0.56 -12.99
CA LEU A 263 18.45 1.24 -11.78
C LEU A 263 19.63 1.80 -10.99
N SER A 264 20.72 1.03 -10.82
CA SER A 264 21.97 1.50 -10.20
C SER A 264 22.56 2.70 -10.97
N ASP A 265 22.55 2.65 -12.30
CA ASP A 265 22.98 3.77 -13.15
C ASP A 265 22.11 5.03 -12.95
N LEU A 266 20.81 4.87 -12.76
CA LEU A 266 19.91 5.97 -12.42
C LEU A 266 20.28 6.57 -11.05
N LEU A 267 20.45 5.74 -10.02
CA LEU A 267 20.82 6.17 -8.66
C LEU A 267 22.21 6.85 -8.61
N ALA A 268 23.14 6.43 -9.45
CA ALA A 268 24.45 7.04 -9.53
C ALA A 268 24.43 8.42 -10.24
N ARG A 269 23.51 8.61 -11.19
CA ARG A 269 23.40 9.88 -11.95
C ARG A 269 22.51 10.91 -11.28
N GLU A 270 21.53 10.49 -10.52
CA GLU A 270 20.52 11.36 -9.93
C GLU A 270 20.45 11.16 -8.42
N HIS A 271 20.50 12.26 -7.69
CA HIS A 271 20.31 12.24 -6.26
C HIS A 271 18.81 12.19 -5.94
N PHE A 272 18.41 11.26 -5.06
CA PHE A 272 17.07 11.20 -4.51
C PHE A 272 17.10 11.42 -3.00
N ASP A 273 16.22 12.26 -2.49
CA ASP A 273 16.08 12.50 -1.05
C ASP A 273 15.30 11.38 -0.36
N ILE A 274 14.45 10.67 -1.12
CA ILE A 274 13.60 9.59 -0.62
C ILE A 274 13.20 8.64 -1.75
N ILE A 275 13.01 7.37 -1.41
CA ILE A 275 12.48 6.35 -2.32
C ILE A 275 11.15 5.83 -1.78
N LEU A 276 10.13 5.77 -2.65
CA LEU A 276 8.83 5.15 -2.37
C LEU A 276 8.75 3.84 -3.16
N ASN A 277 8.86 2.72 -2.47
CA ASN A 277 8.94 1.41 -3.09
C ASN A 277 7.62 0.66 -3.02
N ALA A 278 7.02 0.35 -4.17
CA ALA A 278 5.80 -0.44 -4.33
C ALA A 278 6.08 -1.88 -4.77
N THR A 279 7.34 -2.34 -4.72
CA THR A 279 7.65 -3.75 -4.98
C THR A 279 7.57 -4.57 -3.70
N ALA A 280 7.11 -5.82 -3.82
CA ALA A 280 7.04 -6.79 -2.74
C ALA A 280 8.38 -7.52 -2.56
N PHE A 281 8.44 -8.39 -1.57
CA PHE A 281 9.57 -9.26 -1.24
C PHE A 281 10.84 -8.51 -0.80
N SER A 282 11.78 -9.27 -0.24
CA SER A 282 13.12 -8.78 0.04
C SER A 282 13.97 -8.73 -1.24
N ALA A 283 14.67 -7.63 -1.42
CA ALA A 283 15.65 -7.43 -2.51
C ALA A 283 17.09 -7.61 -2.03
N ARG A 284 17.28 -8.01 -0.76
CA ARG A 284 18.62 -8.23 -0.20
C ARG A 284 19.41 -9.25 -1.02
N ARG A 285 20.67 -8.94 -1.30
CA ARG A 285 21.59 -9.83 -1.99
C ARG A 285 21.93 -11.03 -1.11
N ASP A 286 22.24 -12.16 -1.73
CA ASP A 286 22.58 -13.39 -0.99
C ASP A 286 23.89 -13.27 -0.17
N ASP A 287 24.74 -12.31 -0.52
CA ASP A 287 25.98 -11.97 0.22
C ASP A 287 25.74 -11.08 1.46
N GLY A 288 24.49 -10.71 1.73
CA GLY A 288 24.09 -9.89 2.87
C GLY A 288 24.43 -8.39 2.76
N LYS A 289 24.95 -7.92 1.63
CA LYS A 289 25.41 -6.52 1.44
C LYS A 289 24.30 -5.53 1.09
N GLY A 290 23.05 -5.81 1.45
CA GLY A 290 21.92 -4.93 1.14
C GLY A 290 21.32 -5.16 -0.23
N GLY A 291 20.50 -4.21 -0.71
CA GLY A 291 19.83 -4.22 -2.00
C GLY A 291 20.24 -3.03 -2.87
N VAL A 292 19.80 -3.01 -4.13
CA VAL A 292 20.12 -1.92 -5.08
C VAL A 292 19.61 -0.55 -4.59
N LEU A 293 18.49 -0.51 -3.85
CA LEU A 293 17.93 0.76 -3.36
C LEU A 293 18.80 1.41 -2.27
N ASP A 294 19.66 0.63 -1.59
CA ASP A 294 20.55 1.14 -0.54
C ASP A 294 21.67 2.03 -1.15
N GLU A 295 21.93 1.90 -2.45
CA GLU A 295 22.91 2.70 -3.17
C GLU A 295 22.55 4.20 -3.22
N ALA A 296 21.29 4.55 -3.02
CA ALA A 296 20.81 5.93 -2.99
C ALA A 296 21.18 6.68 -1.70
N ASP A 297 21.58 5.97 -0.64
CA ASP A 297 21.73 6.55 0.72
C ASP A 297 20.52 7.42 1.13
N ALA A 298 19.31 6.96 0.85
CA ALA A 298 18.05 7.65 1.11
C ALA A 298 17.08 6.75 1.86
N PRO A 299 16.17 7.31 2.69
CA PRO A 299 15.10 6.50 3.29
C PRO A 299 14.25 5.82 2.22
N VAL A 300 13.94 4.53 2.43
CA VAL A 300 13.07 3.75 1.55
C VAL A 300 11.75 3.49 2.25
N LEU A 301 10.69 4.18 1.80
CA LEU A 301 9.33 3.96 2.28
C LEU A 301 8.69 2.82 1.50
N GLN A 302 8.23 1.80 2.23
CA GLN A 302 7.47 0.70 1.64
C GLN A 302 6.00 1.09 1.55
N ILE A 303 5.47 1.17 0.34
CA ILE A 303 4.04 1.37 0.06
C ILE A 303 3.40 0.06 -0.38
N VAL A 304 2.12 -0.12 -0.06
CA VAL A 304 1.42 -1.38 -0.33
C VAL A 304 0.27 -1.14 -1.31
N PHE A 305 0.20 -1.98 -2.34
CA PHE A 305 -0.96 -2.15 -3.20
C PHE A 305 -1.66 -3.43 -2.74
N ALA A 306 -2.77 -3.26 -1.99
CA ALA A 306 -3.47 -4.38 -1.38
C ALA A 306 -4.17 -5.25 -2.41
N ALA A 307 -4.08 -6.56 -2.24
CA ALA A 307 -4.76 -7.52 -3.10
C ALA A 307 -6.28 -7.64 -2.81
N ALA A 308 -6.73 -7.21 -1.62
CA ALA A 308 -8.13 -7.19 -1.22
C ALA A 308 -8.84 -5.91 -1.72
N SER A 309 -10.18 -5.90 -1.70
CA SER A 309 -10.97 -4.67 -1.88
C SER A 309 -10.93 -3.80 -0.61
N ALA A 310 -11.24 -2.50 -0.76
CA ALA A 310 -11.29 -1.57 0.36
C ALA A 310 -12.38 -1.98 1.37
N GLU A 311 -13.53 -2.48 0.90
CA GLU A 311 -14.64 -2.94 1.73
C GLU A 311 -14.23 -4.18 2.54
N ALA A 312 -13.59 -5.16 1.89
CA ALA A 312 -13.11 -6.36 2.58
C ALA A 312 -12.05 -6.03 3.63
N TRP A 313 -11.16 -5.08 3.33
CA TRP A 313 -10.17 -4.59 4.27
C TRP A 313 -10.82 -3.86 5.45
N ALA A 314 -11.82 -3.00 5.21
CA ALA A 314 -12.46 -2.19 6.24
C ALA A 314 -13.20 -3.04 7.29
N VAL A 315 -13.76 -4.18 6.90
CA VAL A 315 -14.46 -5.09 7.83
C VAL A 315 -13.54 -6.15 8.43
N SER A 316 -12.30 -6.25 7.95
CA SER A 316 -11.32 -7.23 8.42
C SER A 316 -10.73 -6.83 9.76
N THR A 317 -10.90 -7.64 10.79
CA THR A 317 -10.23 -7.45 12.10
C THR A 317 -8.71 -7.67 12.04
N ARG A 318 -8.20 -8.24 10.95
CA ARG A 318 -6.76 -8.51 10.71
C ARG A 318 -6.10 -7.46 9.82
N GLY A 319 -6.86 -6.53 9.24
CA GLY A 319 -6.35 -5.56 8.27
C GLY A 319 -6.00 -6.20 6.92
N LEU A 320 -4.75 -6.08 6.48
CA LEU A 320 -4.27 -6.67 5.23
C LEU A 320 -4.35 -8.20 5.24
N SER A 321 -4.44 -8.79 4.04
CA SER A 321 -4.42 -10.25 3.88
C SER A 321 -3.10 -10.86 4.39
N PRO A 322 -3.09 -12.12 4.84
CA PRO A 322 -1.84 -12.79 5.25
C PRO A 322 -0.75 -12.77 4.17
N SER A 323 -1.13 -12.89 2.89
CA SER A 323 -0.21 -12.80 1.77
C SER A 323 0.36 -11.40 1.60
N ASP A 324 -0.48 -10.35 1.70
CA ASP A 324 -0.01 -8.95 1.66
C ASP A 324 0.94 -8.65 2.82
N LEU A 325 0.60 -9.11 4.03
CA LEU A 325 1.48 -8.95 5.21
C LEU A 325 2.84 -9.63 5.02
N ALA A 326 2.86 -10.86 4.49
CA ALA A 326 4.11 -11.56 4.27
C ALA A 326 4.96 -10.90 3.18
N MET A 327 4.35 -10.61 2.00
CA MET A 327 5.08 -10.18 0.82
C MET A 327 5.40 -8.67 0.82
N ASN A 328 4.47 -7.84 1.30
CA ASN A 328 4.59 -6.37 1.20
C ASN A 328 5.04 -5.71 2.51
N VAL A 329 5.03 -6.44 3.64
CA VAL A 329 5.41 -5.92 4.96
C VAL A 329 6.62 -6.65 5.50
N ALA A 330 6.47 -7.93 5.89
CA ALA A 330 7.49 -8.65 6.64
C ALA A 330 8.79 -8.87 5.82
N LEU A 331 8.68 -9.27 4.56
CA LEU A 331 9.86 -9.48 3.71
C LEU A 331 10.57 -8.16 3.34
N PRO A 332 9.89 -7.06 2.99
CA PRO A 332 10.54 -5.76 2.80
C PRO A 332 11.19 -5.20 4.08
N GLU A 333 10.64 -5.47 5.26
CA GLU A 333 11.21 -5.02 6.54
C GLU A 333 12.60 -5.61 6.80
N VAL A 334 12.86 -6.84 6.32
CA VAL A 334 14.21 -7.47 6.38
C VAL A 334 15.26 -6.61 5.67
N ASP A 335 14.86 -5.86 4.65
CA ASP A 335 15.74 -4.94 3.91
C ASP A 335 15.90 -3.57 4.62
N GLY A 336 15.29 -3.36 5.77
CA GLY A 336 15.28 -2.06 6.47
C GLY A 336 14.35 -1.03 5.85
N ARG A 337 13.40 -1.45 5.02
CA ARG A 337 12.39 -0.54 4.45
C ARG A 337 11.39 -0.11 5.50
N ILE A 338 11.00 1.14 5.48
CA ILE A 338 10.07 1.73 6.43
C ILE A 338 8.65 1.50 5.94
N LEU A 339 7.90 0.65 6.62
CA LEU A 339 6.50 0.41 6.27
C LEU A 339 5.68 1.69 6.41
N THR A 340 4.80 1.93 5.44
CA THR A 340 3.82 3.01 5.46
C THR A 340 2.39 2.46 5.50
N ARG A 341 1.61 2.73 4.47
CA ARG A 341 0.20 2.31 4.37
C ARG A 341 -0.08 1.63 3.03
N ALA A 342 -1.16 0.85 2.99
CA ALA A 342 -1.77 0.47 1.73
C ALA A 342 -2.41 1.71 1.12
N ILE A 343 -1.96 2.11 -0.07
CA ILE A 343 -2.45 3.30 -0.77
C ILE A 343 -3.47 2.99 -1.86
N SER A 344 -3.63 1.72 -2.21
CA SER A 344 -4.61 1.26 -3.18
C SER A 344 -5.16 -0.11 -2.83
N PHE A 345 -6.37 -0.38 -3.30
CA PHE A 345 -7.11 -1.61 -3.11
C PHE A 345 -7.70 -2.08 -4.44
N LYS A 346 -7.97 -3.38 -4.57
CA LYS A 346 -8.64 -3.92 -5.75
C LYS A 346 -10.09 -3.42 -5.81
N GLN A 347 -10.49 -2.95 -6.97
CA GLN A 347 -11.85 -2.49 -7.23
C GLN A 347 -12.34 -3.03 -8.56
N ALA A 348 -13.52 -3.64 -8.56
CA ALA A 348 -14.22 -3.97 -9.79
C ALA A 348 -14.79 -2.69 -10.40
N GLN A 349 -14.48 -2.44 -11.66
CA GLN A 349 -15.08 -1.35 -12.42
C GLN A 349 -16.50 -1.71 -12.88
N THR A 350 -17.27 -0.73 -13.31
CA THR A 350 -18.56 -0.96 -13.93
C THR A 350 -18.43 -1.97 -15.08
N ARG A 351 -19.38 -2.92 -15.14
CA ARG A 351 -19.42 -3.95 -16.19
C ARG A 351 -19.48 -3.28 -17.58
N ASP A 352 -18.55 -3.65 -18.42
CA ASP A 352 -18.57 -3.27 -19.84
C ASP A 352 -19.57 -4.19 -20.56
N GLU A 353 -20.61 -3.64 -21.13
CA GLU A 353 -21.68 -4.40 -21.81
C GLU A 353 -21.19 -5.10 -23.08
N ASN A 354 -20.20 -4.55 -23.77
CA ASN A 354 -19.64 -5.16 -24.97
C ASN A 354 -18.78 -6.38 -24.64
N LEU A 355 -18.02 -6.30 -23.55
CA LEU A 355 -17.19 -7.39 -23.04
C LEU A 355 -17.95 -8.33 -22.10
N GLN A 356 -19.07 -7.83 -21.54
CA GLN A 356 -19.81 -8.47 -20.42
C GLN A 356 -18.89 -8.84 -19.26
N PHE A 357 -17.94 -7.95 -18.97
CA PHE A 357 -16.86 -8.15 -18.01
C PHE A 357 -16.62 -6.88 -17.19
N SER A 358 -16.34 -7.05 -15.91
CA SER A 358 -15.89 -5.98 -15.00
C SER A 358 -14.40 -6.10 -14.78
N ARG A 359 -13.63 -5.11 -15.20
CA ARG A 359 -12.19 -5.08 -14.92
C ARG A 359 -11.95 -4.90 -13.43
N VAL A 360 -10.99 -5.61 -12.89
CA VAL A 360 -10.50 -5.40 -11.53
C VAL A 360 -9.17 -4.67 -11.62
N VAL A 361 -9.10 -3.48 -11.05
CA VAL A 361 -7.94 -2.60 -11.06
C VAL A 361 -7.61 -2.12 -9.66
N HIS A 362 -6.40 -1.58 -9.47
CA HIS A 362 -6.04 -0.89 -8.23
C HIS A 362 -6.63 0.53 -8.22
N ALA A 363 -7.53 0.80 -7.28
CA ALA A 363 -8.07 2.13 -7.04
C ALA A 363 -7.28 2.81 -5.92
N PRO A 364 -6.68 4.00 -6.14
CA PRO A 364 -5.97 4.73 -5.10
C PRO A 364 -6.94 5.28 -4.06
N MET A 365 -6.59 5.17 -2.77
CA MET A 365 -7.30 5.75 -1.65
C MET A 365 -6.64 7.07 -1.26
N ARG A 366 -7.29 8.19 -1.57
CA ARG A 366 -6.66 9.52 -1.57
C ARG A 366 -6.09 9.94 -0.22
N ASP A 367 -6.83 9.74 0.86
CA ASP A 367 -6.38 10.07 2.22
C ASP A 367 -5.08 9.33 2.60
N ARG A 368 -4.95 8.08 2.14
CA ARG A 368 -3.77 7.25 2.39
C ARG A 368 -2.59 7.63 1.50
N VAL A 369 -2.87 8.00 0.26
CA VAL A 369 -1.87 8.56 -0.67
C VAL A 369 -1.33 9.88 -0.12
N ASP A 370 -2.21 10.79 0.32
CA ASP A 370 -1.83 12.07 0.91
C ASP A 370 -1.01 11.88 2.19
N TYR A 371 -1.40 10.94 3.06
CA TYR A 371 -0.63 10.60 4.25
C TYR A 371 0.80 10.14 3.92
N VAL A 372 0.96 9.26 2.92
CA VAL A 372 2.30 8.77 2.51
C VAL A 372 3.14 9.91 1.94
N ALA A 373 2.54 10.80 1.15
CA ALA A 373 3.24 11.95 0.60
C ALA A 373 3.65 12.97 1.69
N ASP A 374 2.82 13.17 2.73
CA ASP A 374 3.18 13.97 3.91
C ASP A 374 4.31 13.33 4.70
N LEU A 375 4.26 12.02 4.89
CA LEU A 375 5.30 11.26 5.58
C LEU A 375 6.64 11.36 4.82
N ALA A 376 6.61 11.27 3.50
CA ALA A 376 7.79 11.46 2.65
C ALA A 376 8.39 12.84 2.83
N LEU A 377 7.56 13.89 2.84
CA LEU A 377 8.01 15.27 3.06
C LEU A 377 8.65 15.43 4.45
N ASN A 378 8.03 14.86 5.48
CA ASN A 378 8.55 14.94 6.86
C ASN A 378 9.92 14.23 7.00
N TRP A 379 10.10 13.07 6.36
CA TRP A 379 11.40 12.38 6.33
C TRP A 379 12.49 13.24 5.64
N VAL A 380 12.16 13.88 4.53
CA VAL A 380 13.10 14.77 3.83
C VAL A 380 13.42 16.00 4.67
N GLN A 381 12.42 16.62 5.30
CA GLN A 381 12.62 17.77 6.19
C GLN A 381 13.51 17.41 7.37
N LEU A 382 13.24 16.26 8.03
CA LEU A 382 14.07 15.76 9.12
C LEU A 382 15.52 15.54 8.67
N ARG A 383 15.74 14.95 7.50
CA ARG A 383 17.07 14.69 6.96
C ARG A 383 17.82 15.99 6.64
N ARG A 384 17.15 16.97 6.01
CA ARG A 384 17.74 18.25 5.60
C ARG A 384 17.96 19.23 6.74
N ALA A 385 17.16 19.12 7.83
CA ALA A 385 17.32 19.97 8.99
C ALA A 385 18.68 19.74 9.68
N PRO A 386 19.43 20.81 10.01
CA PRO A 386 20.64 20.68 10.82
C PRO A 386 20.34 19.97 12.14
N ARG A 387 21.20 19.06 12.58
CA ARG A 387 20.94 18.27 13.81
C ARG A 387 20.66 19.13 15.02
N ALA A 388 21.40 20.24 15.18
CA ALA A 388 21.20 21.18 16.29
C ALA A 388 19.84 21.93 16.24
N GLU A 389 19.14 21.92 15.09
CA GLU A 389 17.84 22.57 14.95
C GLU A 389 16.65 21.61 15.12
N ARG A 390 16.89 20.30 15.06
CA ARG A 390 15.83 19.28 15.16
C ARG A 390 15.22 19.26 16.55
N LYS A 391 13.90 19.32 16.58
CA LYS A 391 13.09 19.19 17.80
C LYS A 391 12.62 17.77 17.97
N LEU A 392 12.87 17.19 19.10
CA LEU A 392 12.56 15.78 19.38
C LEU A 392 11.65 15.67 20.61
N ALA A 393 10.84 14.61 20.64
CA ALA A 393 10.20 14.16 21.87
C ALA A 393 10.61 12.72 22.16
N CYS A 394 10.94 12.44 23.42
CA CYS A 394 11.11 11.08 23.93
C CYS A 394 9.96 10.81 24.90
N VAL A 395 9.02 9.98 24.47
CA VAL A 395 7.82 9.64 25.24
C VAL A 395 8.04 8.28 25.88
N LEU A 396 8.04 8.28 27.22
CA LEU A 396 8.12 7.07 28.00
C LEU A 396 6.74 6.44 28.10
N SER A 397 6.63 5.17 27.71
CA SER A 397 5.39 4.41 27.90
C SER A 397 5.26 4.03 29.38
N ASP A 398 4.04 4.20 29.93
CA ASP A 398 3.72 3.76 31.29
C ASP A 398 2.88 2.49 31.21
N TYR A 399 3.53 1.34 31.40
CA TYR A 399 2.84 0.05 31.36
C TYR A 399 1.92 -0.10 32.59
N PRO A 400 0.70 -0.62 32.48
CA PRO A 400 -0.29 -0.70 33.55
C PRO A 400 0.07 -1.77 34.58
N ALA A 401 1.22 -1.71 35.20
CA ALA A 401 1.64 -2.62 36.26
C ALA A 401 1.69 -1.90 37.60
N LYS A 402 0.93 -2.38 38.54
CA LYS A 402 1.02 -2.13 40.00
C LYS A 402 1.62 -0.78 40.43
N GLY A 403 0.78 0.24 40.54
CA GLY A 403 1.02 1.32 41.48
C GLY A 403 2.18 2.27 41.14
N GLY A 404 2.07 3.09 40.07
CA GLY A 404 2.77 4.36 40.00
C GLY A 404 4.26 4.29 39.66
N ARG A 405 4.69 3.37 38.83
CA ARG A 405 6.05 3.40 38.27
C ARG A 405 6.02 4.05 36.89
N VAL A 406 6.28 5.34 36.87
CA VAL A 406 6.44 6.14 35.65
C VAL A 406 7.52 5.53 34.76
N GLY A 407 7.20 5.28 33.49
CA GLY A 407 8.13 4.73 32.50
C GLY A 407 8.48 3.25 32.74
N TYR A 408 7.64 2.49 33.45
CA TYR A 408 7.94 1.08 33.70
C TYR A 408 7.82 0.23 32.43
N ALA A 409 8.87 -0.51 32.12
CA ALA A 409 8.89 -1.49 31.05
C ALA A 409 9.59 -2.77 31.51
N VAL A 410 8.98 -3.93 31.23
CA VAL A 410 9.56 -5.22 31.64
C VAL A 410 10.88 -5.46 30.89
N GLY A 411 11.96 -5.67 31.64
CA GLY A 411 13.27 -5.96 31.08
C GLY A 411 14.03 -4.75 30.52
N LEU A 412 13.51 -3.52 30.65
CA LEU A 412 14.16 -2.30 30.18
C LEU A 412 14.30 -1.29 31.34
N ASP A 413 15.50 -0.81 31.59
CA ASP A 413 15.77 0.35 32.43
C ASP A 413 15.49 1.62 31.59
N THR A 414 14.22 2.07 31.57
CA THR A 414 13.76 3.21 30.76
C THR A 414 14.49 4.50 31.13
N PRO A 415 14.68 4.85 32.42
CA PRO A 415 15.43 6.07 32.78
C PRO A 415 16.88 6.05 32.31
N ALA A 416 17.59 4.92 32.50
CA ALA A 416 18.95 4.76 32.01
C ALA A 416 19.03 4.79 30.47
N SER A 417 18.07 4.18 29.80
CA SER A 417 17.96 4.20 28.34
C SER A 417 17.70 5.62 27.82
N ALA A 418 16.83 6.41 28.48
CA ALA A 418 16.59 7.80 28.12
C ALA A 418 17.85 8.67 28.26
N ALA A 419 18.62 8.47 29.32
CA ALA A 419 19.91 9.14 29.51
C ALA A 419 20.93 8.74 28.44
N ALA A 420 21.03 7.46 28.11
CA ALA A 420 21.93 6.95 27.06
C ALA A 420 21.55 7.50 25.67
N ILE A 421 20.25 7.52 25.33
CA ILE A 421 19.73 8.13 24.09
C ILE A 421 20.10 9.61 24.03
N SER A 422 19.90 10.35 25.14
CA SER A 422 20.26 11.77 25.23
C SER A 422 21.76 11.98 24.98
N SER A 423 22.62 11.18 25.60
CA SER A 423 24.07 11.28 25.39
C SER A 423 24.46 11.01 23.95
N ALA A 424 23.93 9.95 23.35
CA ALA A 424 24.19 9.60 21.95
C ALA A 424 23.71 10.69 20.96
N LEU A 425 22.55 11.29 21.21
CA LEU A 425 22.04 12.40 20.40
C LEU A 425 22.93 13.65 20.55
N LYS A 426 23.38 13.97 21.77
CA LYS A 426 24.32 15.08 22.02
C LYS A 426 25.65 14.88 21.30
N GLU A 427 26.22 13.68 21.39
CA GLU A 427 27.46 13.31 20.68
C GLU A 427 27.26 13.40 19.14
N ALA A 428 26.06 13.08 18.66
CA ALA A 428 25.70 13.23 17.25
C ALA A 428 25.44 14.69 16.81
N GLY A 429 25.57 15.68 17.71
CA GLY A 429 25.46 17.12 17.39
C GLY A 429 24.04 17.69 17.50
N TYR A 430 23.14 17.04 18.24
CA TYR A 430 21.85 17.64 18.60
C TYR A 430 22.00 18.63 19.75
N ASP A 431 21.16 19.67 19.80
CA ASP A 431 21.16 20.68 20.85
C ASP A 431 20.42 20.20 22.10
N LEU A 432 21.15 19.52 22.98
CA LEU A 432 20.63 18.90 24.22
C LEU A 432 21.53 19.21 25.40
N GLY A 433 20.92 19.35 26.60
CA GLY A 433 21.62 19.33 27.89
C GLY A 433 21.93 17.89 28.35
N GLU A 434 22.64 17.78 29.44
CA GLU A 434 22.85 16.49 30.11
C GLU A 434 21.58 16.05 30.86
N ILE A 435 21.27 14.77 30.75
CA ILE A 435 20.15 14.14 31.43
C ILE A 435 20.66 13.03 32.36
N TYR A 436 20.29 13.13 33.64
CA TYR A 436 20.55 12.12 34.63
C TYR A 436 19.29 11.29 34.89
N ALA A 437 19.39 9.97 34.79
CA ALA A 437 18.25 9.05 34.92
C ALA A 437 17.41 9.28 36.19
N ALA A 438 18.08 9.45 37.36
CA ALA A 438 17.38 9.70 38.62
C ALA A 438 16.64 11.03 38.65
N ALA A 439 17.23 12.09 38.10
CA ALA A 439 16.58 13.42 38.02
C ALA A 439 15.40 13.42 37.04
N LEU A 440 15.54 12.75 35.89
CA LEU A 440 14.47 12.61 34.91
C LEU A 440 13.24 11.93 35.53
N ILE A 441 13.43 10.76 36.16
CA ILE A 441 12.30 10.00 36.72
C ILE A 441 11.67 10.75 37.91
N ALA A 442 12.46 11.41 38.76
CA ALA A 442 11.96 12.23 39.85
C ALA A 442 11.09 13.38 39.32
N HIS A 443 11.53 14.07 38.26
CA HIS A 443 10.78 15.15 37.65
C HIS A 443 9.48 14.66 37.01
N LEU A 444 9.51 13.57 36.23
CA LEU A 444 8.33 13.02 35.58
C LEU A 444 7.33 12.40 36.56
N SER A 445 7.79 11.95 37.75
CA SER A 445 6.91 11.38 38.78
C SER A 445 6.30 12.42 39.72
N GLN A 446 7.08 13.42 40.14
CA GLN A 446 6.75 14.36 41.22
C GLN A 446 6.84 15.84 40.82
N GLY A 447 7.32 16.15 39.62
CA GLY A 447 7.41 17.51 39.11
C GLY A 447 6.04 18.16 38.94
N ALA A 448 6.04 19.50 38.80
CA ALA A 448 4.83 20.26 38.52
C ALA A 448 4.23 19.87 37.16
N GLU A 449 2.90 19.88 37.08
CA GLU A 449 2.19 19.81 35.82
C GLU A 449 2.06 21.22 35.24
N GLU A 450 2.31 21.34 33.95
CA GLU A 450 2.18 22.61 33.24
C GLU A 450 1.12 22.50 32.13
N ALA A 451 0.26 23.53 32.01
CA ALA A 451 -0.70 23.58 30.91
C ALA A 451 0.05 23.84 29.59
N VAL A 452 0.01 22.86 28.70
CA VAL A 452 0.75 22.89 27.42
C VAL A 452 -0.10 23.32 26.23
N ILE A 453 -1.43 23.20 26.36
CA ILE A 453 -2.39 23.61 25.34
C ILE A 453 -3.65 24.14 26.04
N SER A 454 -4.09 25.36 25.69
CA SER A 454 -5.32 25.92 26.25
C SER A 454 -6.54 25.12 25.82
N LEU A 455 -7.62 25.17 26.62
CA LEU A 455 -8.87 24.50 26.25
C LEU A 455 -9.43 25.06 24.92
N ALA A 456 -9.29 26.34 24.67
CA ALA A 456 -9.76 26.97 23.43
C ALA A 456 -8.96 26.45 22.20
N ASP A 457 -7.63 26.42 22.32
CA ASP A 457 -6.77 25.89 21.27
C ASP A 457 -7.01 24.40 21.03
N TYR A 458 -7.19 23.63 22.12
CA TYR A 458 -7.52 22.20 22.00
C TYR A 458 -8.82 21.99 21.24
N ARG A 459 -9.89 22.71 21.62
CA ARG A 459 -11.19 22.59 20.94
C ARG A 459 -11.11 22.91 19.45
N ALA A 460 -10.41 23.97 19.07
CA ALA A 460 -10.23 24.34 17.67
C ALA A 460 -9.52 23.25 16.87
N ARG A 461 -8.46 22.65 17.44
CA ARG A 461 -7.69 21.60 16.80
C ARG A 461 -8.40 20.25 16.81
N PHE A 462 -9.10 19.94 17.89
CA PHE A 462 -9.93 18.73 17.99
C PHE A 462 -11.06 18.75 16.96
N ALA A 463 -11.76 19.89 16.79
CA ALA A 463 -12.80 20.03 15.78
C ALA A 463 -12.29 19.93 14.33
N ALA A 464 -10.98 20.10 14.12
CA ALA A 464 -10.34 19.92 12.82
C ALA A 464 -9.98 18.45 12.52
N LEU A 465 -10.12 17.53 13.47
CA LEU A 465 -9.94 16.10 13.26
C LEU A 465 -11.17 15.50 12.54
N PRO A 466 -11.07 14.28 11.98
CA PRO A 466 -12.21 13.63 11.33
C PRO A 466 -13.45 13.58 12.23
N GLU A 467 -14.60 13.96 11.70
CA GLU A 467 -15.86 14.10 12.47
C GLU A 467 -16.23 12.80 13.19
N ALA A 468 -16.12 11.65 12.51
CA ALA A 468 -16.40 10.34 13.10
C ALA A 468 -15.51 10.04 14.32
N PHE A 469 -14.23 10.41 14.26
CA PHE A 469 -13.31 10.28 15.38
C PHE A 469 -13.72 11.20 16.54
N CYS A 470 -14.02 12.46 16.26
CA CYS A 470 -14.48 13.42 17.27
C CYS A 470 -15.76 12.94 17.96
N ALA A 471 -16.73 12.44 17.18
CA ALA A 471 -17.98 11.89 17.70
C ALA A 471 -17.74 10.68 18.60
N THR A 472 -16.83 9.77 18.23
CA THR A 472 -16.47 8.61 19.03
C THR A 472 -15.84 9.01 20.38
N VAL A 473 -14.90 9.97 20.36
CA VAL A 473 -14.27 10.48 21.59
C VAL A 473 -15.30 11.15 22.50
N VAL A 474 -16.17 12.00 21.96
CA VAL A 474 -17.20 12.70 22.72
C VAL A 474 -18.26 11.73 23.27
N ALA A 475 -18.65 10.73 22.50
CA ALA A 475 -19.59 9.70 22.95
C ALA A 475 -19.03 8.90 24.14
N ALA A 476 -17.73 8.59 24.14
CA ALA A 476 -17.08 7.82 25.19
C ALA A 476 -16.76 8.67 26.45
N TRP A 477 -16.33 9.92 26.28
CA TRP A 477 -15.72 10.73 27.34
C TRP A 477 -16.45 12.04 27.63
N GLY A 478 -17.50 12.38 26.88
CA GLY A 478 -18.21 13.65 27.01
C GLY A 478 -17.41 14.83 26.49
N ALA A 479 -17.68 16.02 27.04
CA ALA A 479 -16.97 17.21 26.68
C ALA A 479 -15.56 17.27 27.30
N PRO A 480 -14.59 17.92 26.64
CA PRO A 480 -13.20 17.98 27.11
C PRO A 480 -13.03 18.61 28.49
N GLU A 481 -14.02 19.44 28.95
CA GLU A 481 -14.05 20.04 30.29
C GLU A 481 -14.14 19.00 31.40
N ALA A 482 -14.67 17.82 31.13
CA ALA A 482 -14.80 16.75 32.10
C ALA A 482 -13.51 15.95 32.30
N ASP A 483 -12.51 16.14 31.45
CA ASP A 483 -11.26 15.38 31.54
C ASP A 483 -10.42 15.84 32.75
N PRO A 484 -10.01 14.91 33.65
CA PRO A 484 -9.23 15.24 34.84
C PRO A 484 -7.87 15.91 34.60
N ALA A 485 -7.32 15.77 33.38
CA ALA A 485 -6.06 16.43 32.99
C ALA A 485 -6.27 17.91 32.60
N LEU A 486 -7.52 18.36 32.54
CA LEU A 486 -7.80 19.78 32.30
C LEU A 486 -7.58 20.58 33.60
N ARG A 487 -6.45 21.28 33.69
CA ARG A 487 -6.05 22.10 34.82
C ARG A 487 -5.45 23.41 34.34
N TYR A 488 -5.53 24.46 35.14
CA TYR A 488 -4.94 25.77 34.82
C TYR A 488 -5.43 26.34 33.47
N GLY A 489 -6.70 26.05 33.11
CA GLY A 489 -7.29 26.54 31.87
C GLY A 489 -6.86 25.79 30.59
N GLY A 490 -6.15 24.66 30.75
CA GLY A 490 -5.68 23.84 29.60
C GLY A 490 -5.38 22.41 29.99
N PHE A 491 -4.99 21.60 29.04
CA PHE A 491 -4.46 20.28 29.33
C PHE A 491 -3.04 20.37 29.87
N ALA A 492 -2.80 19.78 31.04
CA ALA A 492 -1.55 19.88 31.77
C ALA A 492 -0.86 18.52 31.87
N PHE A 493 0.44 18.51 31.60
CA PHE A 493 1.27 17.31 31.66
C PHE A 493 2.57 17.59 32.41
N ARG A 494 3.21 16.52 32.90
CA ARG A 494 4.58 16.57 33.38
C ARG A 494 5.53 16.27 32.24
N PHE A 495 6.45 17.18 32.00
CA PHE A 495 7.49 17.00 31.00
C PHE A 495 8.79 17.66 31.43
N LEU A 496 9.91 17.15 30.94
CA LEU A 496 11.22 17.74 31.13
C LEU A 496 11.77 18.18 29.77
N ARG A 497 12.13 19.45 29.65
CA ARG A 497 12.79 19.97 28.46
C ARG A 497 14.29 20.03 28.65
N SER A 498 15.04 19.47 27.72
CA SER A 498 16.50 19.56 27.67
C SER A 498 16.91 20.04 26.26
N GLY A 499 17.20 21.32 26.14
CA GLY A 499 17.41 21.94 24.84
C GLY A 499 16.21 21.74 23.91
N LYS A 500 16.41 21.09 22.80
CA LYS A 500 15.35 20.79 21.81
C LYS A 500 14.73 19.38 21.94
N LEU A 501 15.03 18.67 23.03
CA LEU A 501 14.40 17.39 23.36
C LEU A 501 13.41 17.56 24.53
N VAL A 502 12.20 17.06 24.35
CA VAL A 502 11.16 16.99 25.38
C VAL A 502 11.02 15.54 25.83
N PHE A 503 11.15 15.30 27.13
CA PHE A 503 10.79 14.03 27.77
C PHE A 503 9.41 14.14 28.40
N ALA A 504 8.54 13.18 28.14
CA ALA A 504 7.22 13.12 28.75
C ALA A 504 6.77 11.67 28.95
N VAL A 505 5.77 11.47 29.81
CA VAL A 505 5.12 10.17 29.98
C VAL A 505 3.83 10.17 29.17
N GLN A 506 3.59 9.09 28.42
CA GLN A 506 2.37 8.90 27.67
C GLN A 506 1.16 8.91 28.61
N PRO A 507 0.15 9.76 28.40
CA PRO A 507 -1.08 9.74 29.18
C PRO A 507 -1.84 8.43 29.01
N ASP A 508 -2.70 8.10 29.98
CA ASP A 508 -3.61 6.97 29.86
C ASP A 508 -4.59 7.16 28.70
N ARG A 509 -4.76 6.09 27.91
CA ARG A 509 -5.72 6.08 26.82
C ARG A 509 -7.17 5.96 27.33
N GLY A 510 -7.39 5.17 28.38
CA GLY A 510 -8.69 4.81 28.94
C GLY A 510 -8.82 5.12 30.43
N HIS A 511 -9.68 4.36 31.12
CA HIS A 511 -9.89 4.44 32.56
C HIS A 511 -8.71 3.82 33.33
N LEU A 512 -8.32 4.45 34.44
CA LEU A 512 -7.25 3.95 35.30
C LEU A 512 -7.58 2.58 35.92
N ASP A 513 -8.86 2.37 36.25
CA ASP A 513 -9.33 1.16 36.94
C ASP A 513 -9.44 -0.06 36.01
N THR A 514 -9.64 0.15 34.71
CA THR A 514 -9.81 -0.89 33.69
C THR A 514 -8.59 -1.03 32.78
N ARG A 515 -7.48 -0.37 33.14
CA ARG A 515 -6.23 -0.30 32.36
C ARG A 515 -5.81 -1.62 31.73
N LYS A 516 -5.92 -2.75 32.47
CA LYS A 516 -5.46 -4.05 31.98
C LYS A 516 -6.32 -4.64 30.86
N SER A 517 -7.63 -4.45 30.93
CA SER A 517 -8.57 -4.97 29.92
C SER A 517 -8.66 -4.06 28.70
N GLU A 518 -8.52 -2.74 28.88
CA GLU A 518 -8.65 -1.75 27.82
C GLU A 518 -7.33 -1.45 27.07
N TYR A 519 -6.20 -1.88 27.63
CA TYR A 519 -4.89 -1.56 27.08
C TYR A 519 -4.70 -2.07 25.64
N HIS A 520 -5.20 -3.26 25.33
CA HIS A 520 -5.16 -3.88 24.02
C HIS A 520 -6.49 -3.82 23.26
N ASP A 521 -7.46 -3.09 23.77
CA ASP A 521 -8.76 -2.95 23.10
C ASP A 521 -8.64 -1.94 21.96
N LEU A 522 -8.71 -2.45 20.73
CA LEU A 522 -8.64 -1.64 19.51
C LEU A 522 -9.89 -0.76 19.30
N THR A 523 -10.99 -1.05 20.01
CA THR A 523 -12.27 -0.33 19.88
C THR A 523 -12.42 0.82 20.88
N ALA A 524 -11.58 0.84 21.92
CA ALA A 524 -11.65 1.86 22.97
C ALA A 524 -11.18 3.23 22.45
N ALA A 525 -12.07 4.23 22.52
CA ALA A 525 -11.76 5.61 22.15
C ALA A 525 -10.73 6.21 23.12
N PRO A 526 -9.72 6.94 22.63
CA PRO A 526 -8.76 7.62 23.50
C PRO A 526 -9.43 8.81 24.24
N ARG A 527 -8.94 9.09 25.45
CA ARG A 527 -9.39 10.26 26.23
C ARG A 527 -8.95 11.57 25.59
N HIS A 528 -9.64 12.67 25.94
CA HIS A 528 -9.24 14.03 25.51
C HIS A 528 -7.80 14.36 25.89
N ALA A 529 -7.34 13.97 27.07
CA ALA A 529 -5.96 14.16 27.49
C ALA A 529 -4.96 13.47 26.58
N TYR A 530 -5.28 12.25 26.12
CA TYR A 530 -4.43 11.49 25.19
C TYR A 530 -4.32 12.21 23.82
N VAL A 531 -5.46 12.65 23.30
CA VAL A 531 -5.52 13.41 22.04
C VAL A 531 -4.78 14.74 22.16
N ALA A 532 -5.02 15.48 23.27
CA ALA A 532 -4.38 16.77 23.55
C ALA A 532 -2.85 16.64 23.65
N PHE A 533 -2.34 15.55 24.23
CA PHE A 533 -0.92 15.28 24.35
C PHE A 533 -0.22 15.19 22.99
N TYR A 534 -0.81 14.44 22.05
CA TYR A 534 -0.23 14.31 20.71
C TYR A 534 -0.45 15.55 19.84
N ILE A 535 -1.56 16.27 20.00
CA ILE A 535 -1.75 17.59 19.39
C ILE A 535 -0.68 18.57 19.89
N TRP A 536 -0.40 18.59 21.20
CA TRP A 536 0.66 19.41 21.77
C TRP A 536 2.02 19.12 21.14
N LEU A 537 2.44 17.86 21.12
CA LEU A 537 3.75 17.49 20.54
C LEU A 537 3.84 17.85 19.07
N ARG A 538 2.77 17.59 18.29
CA ARG A 538 2.75 17.81 16.85
C ARG A 538 2.66 19.26 16.45
N GLU A 539 1.75 20.02 17.07
CA GLU A 539 1.32 21.30 16.54
C GLU A 539 1.82 22.49 17.37
N ILE A 540 2.05 22.31 18.65
CA ILE A 540 2.58 23.36 19.54
C ILE A 540 4.10 23.25 19.63
N GLU A 541 4.62 22.10 20.06
CA GLU A 541 6.07 21.82 20.09
C GLU A 541 6.67 21.73 18.70
N ARG A 542 5.89 21.24 17.75
CA ARG A 542 6.31 21.01 16.36
C ARG A 542 7.57 20.16 16.31
N ILE A 543 7.51 19.00 16.96
CA ILE A 543 8.61 18.04 16.93
C ILE A 543 8.85 17.52 15.52
N ASP A 544 10.12 17.29 15.18
CA ASP A 544 10.53 16.70 13.91
C ASP A 544 10.53 15.17 13.97
N ALA A 545 10.75 14.59 15.17
CA ALA A 545 10.69 13.16 15.38
C ALA A 545 10.22 12.81 16.81
N LEU A 546 9.54 11.69 16.93
CA LEU A 546 9.07 11.09 18.18
C LEU A 546 9.85 9.79 18.44
N ILE A 547 10.43 9.68 19.63
CA ILE A 547 11.02 8.45 20.14
C ILE A 547 10.06 7.88 21.19
N HIS A 548 9.48 6.72 20.94
CA HIS A 548 8.75 5.97 21.96
C HIS A 548 9.71 5.05 22.70
N LEU A 549 9.81 5.22 24.01
CA LEU A 549 10.73 4.46 24.87
C LEU A 549 9.95 3.66 25.92
N GLY A 550 9.99 2.34 25.81
CA GLY A 550 9.28 1.43 26.69
C GLY A 550 9.16 0.03 26.13
N ALA A 551 8.39 -0.85 26.79
CA ALA A 551 8.13 -2.18 26.27
C ALA A 551 7.25 -2.11 25.00
N HIS A 552 6.18 -1.31 25.06
CA HIS A 552 5.34 -0.83 23.96
C HIS A 552 4.47 0.31 24.48
N GLY A 553 4.01 1.19 23.60
CA GLY A 553 3.06 2.25 23.93
C GLY A 553 1.61 1.83 23.67
N THR A 554 0.71 2.79 23.58
CA THR A 554 -0.70 2.56 23.25
C THR A 554 -1.11 3.11 21.88
N LEU A 555 -0.19 3.76 21.14
CA LEU A 555 -0.47 4.26 19.80
C LEU A 555 -0.77 3.12 18.82
N GLU A 556 -0.06 2.02 18.93
CA GLU A 556 -0.23 0.82 18.12
C GLU A 556 -1.55 0.10 18.33
N TRP A 557 -2.28 0.44 19.38
CA TRP A 557 -3.59 -0.12 19.73
C TRP A 557 -4.77 0.82 19.38
N LEU A 558 -4.51 1.93 18.74
CA LEU A 558 -5.57 2.79 18.21
C LEU A 558 -6.09 2.22 16.89
N ALA A 559 -7.40 2.35 16.67
CA ALA A 559 -8.00 2.05 15.37
C ALA A 559 -7.32 2.92 14.29
N GLY A 560 -6.82 2.27 13.23
CA GLY A 560 -6.07 2.91 12.16
C GLY A 560 -6.97 3.61 11.14
#